data_a68ea661dab1028a739d28c9aa944d89
#
_entry.id   a68ea661dab1028a739d28c9aa944d89
#
_cell.length_a   1.000
_cell.length_b   1.000
_cell.length_c   1.000
_cell.angle_alpha   90.00
_cell.angle_beta   90.00
_cell.angle_gamma   90.00
#
_symmetry.space_group_name_H-M   'P 1'
#
loop_
_entity.id
_entity.type
_entity.pdbx_description
1 polymer ?
#
loop_
_entity_poly.entity_id
_entity_poly.type
_entity_poly.pdbx_seq_one_letter_code
_entity_poly.pdbx_strand_id
1 'polypeptide(L)'
;MFTIVIRAMNLSFTPMIADLYHRQEMGRLESLFRISTKWGLYLSMPVFLTICFAPQELLYVVFGAEYASGGLPLVILAIGQLINVGTGAVGMLLIMTGRQNRWLALSAVALLASIALHLLLIPRLGLSGAALSTSIAVSGLYVGGLYDVRRSLKLWPYDRRSLKLLLAAVPATAALLLLRWLEPGSPFLLLLLMGLASLSLFGGTLLLLGLDDEDWDFIGLIRARITKRRRRL
;
A
#
# COMPACT_ATOMS: atom_id res chain seq x y z
N MET A 1 -2.32 -3.75 9.57
CA MET A 1 -2.58 -4.70 8.48
C MET A 1 -1.74 -4.43 7.23
N PHE A 2 -1.70 -3.23 6.67
CA PHE A 2 -0.87 -2.88 5.49
C PHE A 2 0.60 -3.33 5.62
N THR A 3 1.21 -3.12 6.78
CA THR A 3 2.61 -3.49 7.04
C THR A 3 2.89 -4.99 7.01
N ILE A 4 1.91 -5.84 7.29
CA ILE A 4 2.09 -7.30 7.28
C ILE A 4 2.20 -7.80 5.83
N VAL A 5 1.34 -7.31 4.94
CA VAL A 5 1.36 -7.66 3.51
C VAL A 5 2.68 -7.20 2.88
N ILE A 6 3.08 -5.95 3.12
CA ILE A 6 4.34 -5.40 2.62
C ILE A 6 5.55 -6.18 3.16
N ARG A 7 5.57 -6.54 4.45
CA ARG A 7 6.67 -7.33 5.03
C ARG A 7 6.76 -8.72 4.44
N ALA A 8 5.63 -9.41 4.26
CA ALA A 8 5.61 -10.73 3.65
C ALA A 8 6.13 -10.71 2.20
N MET A 9 5.74 -9.70 1.44
CA MET A 9 6.24 -9.49 0.08
C MET A 9 7.75 -9.17 0.10
N ASN A 10 8.20 -8.23 0.92
CA ASN A 10 9.60 -7.82 0.99
C ASN A 10 10.54 -8.97 1.38
N LEU A 11 10.17 -9.84 2.32
CA LEU A 11 10.97 -11.02 2.70
C LEU A 11 11.21 -11.98 1.52
N SER A 12 10.26 -12.05 0.58
CA SER A 12 10.36 -12.90 -0.59
C SER A 12 11.10 -12.24 -1.75
N PHE A 13 10.96 -10.94 -1.91
CA PHE A 13 11.52 -10.19 -3.05
C PHE A 13 12.96 -9.75 -2.82
N THR A 14 13.37 -9.51 -1.57
CA THR A 14 14.72 -9.05 -1.23
C THR A 14 15.83 -9.89 -1.88
N PRO A 15 15.88 -11.24 -1.72
CA PRO A 15 16.94 -12.04 -2.35
C PRO A 15 16.83 -12.05 -3.87
N MET A 16 15.62 -11.95 -4.44
CA MET A 16 15.43 -11.92 -5.89
C MET A 16 15.94 -10.61 -6.50
N ILE A 17 15.73 -9.47 -5.83
CA ILE A 17 16.25 -8.16 -6.27
C ILE A 17 17.77 -8.20 -6.36
N ALA A 18 18.44 -8.71 -5.31
CA ALA A 18 19.89 -8.80 -5.28
C ALA A 18 20.44 -9.71 -6.40
N ASP A 19 19.86 -10.90 -6.59
CA ASP A 19 20.29 -11.86 -7.60
C ASP A 19 20.10 -11.29 -9.03
N LEU A 20 18.93 -10.73 -9.36
CA LEU A 20 18.65 -10.13 -10.66
C LEU A 20 19.56 -8.94 -10.96
N TYR A 21 19.82 -8.11 -9.96
CA TYR A 21 20.74 -6.98 -10.12
C TYR A 21 22.17 -7.44 -10.36
N HIS A 22 22.65 -8.44 -9.61
CA HIS A 22 23.98 -9.01 -9.81
C HIS A 22 24.16 -9.66 -11.19
N ARG A 23 23.12 -10.32 -11.70
CA ARG A 23 23.11 -10.91 -13.07
C ARG A 23 22.89 -9.89 -14.16
N GLN A 24 22.72 -8.60 -13.83
CA GLN A 24 22.41 -7.54 -14.81
C GLN A 24 21.10 -7.76 -15.60
N GLU A 25 20.16 -8.56 -15.04
CA GLU A 25 18.86 -8.85 -15.66
C GLU A 25 17.85 -7.73 -15.35
N MET A 26 18.15 -6.50 -15.81
CA MET A 26 17.38 -5.30 -15.45
C MET A 26 15.92 -5.36 -15.91
N GLY A 27 15.63 -6.02 -17.04
CA GLY A 27 14.25 -6.21 -17.51
C GLY A 27 13.40 -7.07 -16.57
N ARG A 28 13.98 -8.17 -16.05
CA ARG A 28 13.31 -9.00 -15.05
C ARG A 28 13.16 -8.30 -13.71
N LEU A 29 14.15 -7.48 -13.33
CA LEU A 29 14.08 -6.66 -12.13
C LEU A 29 12.95 -5.63 -12.24
N GLU A 30 12.76 -5.01 -13.41
CA GLU A 30 11.66 -4.08 -13.66
C GLU A 30 10.30 -4.79 -13.59
N SER A 31 10.15 -5.96 -14.23
CA SER A 31 8.92 -6.76 -14.15
C SER A 31 8.60 -7.13 -12.70
N LEU A 32 9.59 -7.58 -11.92
CA LEU A 32 9.43 -7.88 -10.51
C LEU A 32 8.95 -6.64 -9.71
N PHE A 33 9.52 -5.48 -9.99
CA PHE A 33 9.14 -4.21 -9.34
C PHE A 33 7.70 -3.81 -9.69
N ARG A 34 7.31 -3.92 -10.96
CA ARG A 34 5.94 -3.65 -11.43
C ARG A 34 4.92 -4.58 -10.80
N ILE A 35 5.18 -5.90 -10.85
CA ILE A 35 4.28 -6.91 -10.29
C ILE A 35 4.09 -6.71 -8.79
N SER A 36 5.20 -6.51 -8.04
CA SER A 36 5.14 -6.31 -6.59
C SER A 36 4.34 -5.07 -6.20
N THR A 37 4.51 -3.96 -6.93
CA THR A 37 3.76 -2.72 -6.70
C THR A 37 2.29 -2.88 -7.04
N LYS A 38 1.97 -3.50 -8.18
CA LYS A 38 0.61 -3.79 -8.63
C LYS A 38 -0.16 -4.64 -7.60
N TRP A 39 0.42 -5.75 -7.16
CA TRP A 39 -0.22 -6.61 -6.15
C TRP A 39 -0.31 -5.94 -4.78
N GLY A 40 0.69 -5.14 -4.41
CA GLY A 40 0.62 -4.32 -3.21
C GLY A 40 -0.60 -3.40 -3.22
N LEU A 41 -0.84 -2.71 -4.33
CA LEU A 41 -2.01 -1.84 -4.52
C LEU A 41 -3.31 -2.63 -4.57
N TYR A 42 -3.37 -3.77 -5.27
CA TYR A 42 -4.56 -4.61 -5.37
C TYR A 42 -5.04 -5.10 -4.00
N LEU A 43 -4.12 -5.55 -3.15
CA LEU A 43 -4.44 -6.02 -1.80
C LEU A 43 -4.76 -4.88 -0.82
N SER A 44 -4.17 -3.70 -1.04
CA SER A 44 -4.36 -2.56 -0.15
C SER A 44 -5.61 -1.74 -0.48
N MET A 45 -6.06 -1.73 -1.73
CA MET A 45 -7.15 -0.85 -2.18
C MET A 45 -8.49 -1.13 -1.52
N PRO A 46 -8.96 -2.39 -1.37
CA PRO A 46 -10.22 -2.65 -0.67
C PRO A 46 -10.19 -2.18 0.79
N VAL A 47 -9.08 -2.39 1.48
CA VAL A 47 -8.90 -1.94 2.87
C VAL A 47 -8.87 -0.41 2.94
N PHE A 48 -8.16 0.24 2.02
CA PHE A 48 -8.11 1.70 1.92
C PHE A 48 -9.49 2.29 1.70
N LEU A 49 -10.26 1.76 0.74
CA LEU A 49 -11.63 2.21 0.49
C LEU A 49 -12.52 2.03 1.72
N THR A 50 -12.46 0.89 2.40
CA THR A 50 -13.23 0.66 3.64
C THR A 50 -12.86 1.69 4.72
N ILE A 51 -11.56 2.00 4.90
CA ILE A 51 -11.11 3.03 5.84
C ILE A 51 -11.64 4.41 5.44
N CYS A 52 -11.65 4.76 4.16
CA CYS A 52 -12.13 6.06 3.70
C CYS A 52 -13.63 6.27 3.94
N PHE A 53 -14.44 5.19 3.81
CA PHE A 53 -15.90 5.29 3.89
C PHE A 53 -16.47 4.97 5.27
N ALA A 54 -15.75 4.23 6.11
CA ALA A 54 -16.16 3.87 7.47
C ALA A 54 -15.03 4.05 8.51
N PRO A 55 -14.37 5.23 8.59
CA PRO A 55 -13.23 5.41 9.48
C PRO A 55 -13.63 5.44 10.96
N GLN A 56 -14.78 6.04 11.26
CA GLN A 56 -15.29 6.17 12.64
C GLN A 56 -15.78 4.82 13.15
N GLU A 57 -16.52 4.09 12.33
CA GLU A 57 -17.03 2.76 12.61
C GLU A 57 -15.89 1.76 12.82
N LEU A 58 -14.84 1.86 12.00
CA LEU A 58 -13.64 1.04 12.16
C LEU A 58 -12.97 1.28 13.53
N LEU A 59 -12.78 2.54 13.90
CA LEU A 59 -12.19 2.88 15.19
C LEU A 59 -13.10 2.48 16.35
N TYR A 60 -14.41 2.69 16.22
CA TYR A 60 -15.39 2.30 17.22
C TYR A 60 -15.37 0.79 17.47
N VAL A 61 -15.39 -0.01 16.42
CA VAL A 61 -15.44 -1.48 16.51
C VAL A 61 -14.13 -2.07 17.05
N VAL A 62 -12.99 -1.51 16.65
CA VAL A 62 -11.67 -2.09 17.01
C VAL A 62 -11.15 -1.58 18.36
N PHE A 63 -11.39 -0.31 18.69
CA PHE A 63 -10.79 0.35 19.84
C PHE A 63 -11.81 0.89 20.84
N GLY A 64 -13.09 1.00 20.46
CA GLY A 64 -14.16 1.53 21.32
C GLY A 64 -14.59 2.95 20.96
N ALA A 65 -15.68 3.40 21.61
CA ALA A 65 -16.35 4.67 21.32
C ALA A 65 -15.44 5.90 21.45
N GLU A 66 -14.51 5.87 22.38
CA GLU A 66 -13.60 6.99 22.68
C GLU A 66 -12.70 7.33 21.49
N TYR A 67 -12.39 6.35 20.62
CA TYR A 67 -11.51 6.51 19.47
C TYR A 67 -12.24 6.91 18.17
N ALA A 68 -13.58 6.90 18.16
CA ALA A 68 -14.38 7.19 16.97
C ALA A 68 -14.10 8.60 16.38
N SER A 69 -13.75 9.57 17.22
CA SER A 69 -13.38 10.94 16.80
C SER A 69 -12.10 11.00 15.96
N GLY A 70 -11.27 9.94 15.98
CA GLY A 70 -10.04 9.80 15.20
C GLY A 70 -10.22 9.46 13.72
N GLY A 71 -11.45 9.48 13.19
CA GLY A 71 -11.74 9.07 11.82
C GLY A 71 -10.95 9.86 10.75
N LEU A 72 -10.92 11.18 10.84
CA LEU A 72 -10.16 12.02 9.89
C LEU A 72 -8.64 11.75 9.94
N PRO A 73 -7.97 11.74 11.10
CA PRO A 73 -6.59 11.31 11.22
C PRO A 73 -6.31 9.93 10.59
N LEU A 74 -7.22 8.97 10.77
CA LEU A 74 -7.06 7.63 10.19
C LEU A 74 -7.07 7.66 8.67
N VAL A 75 -7.97 8.42 8.05
CA VAL A 75 -8.02 8.59 6.58
C VAL A 75 -6.75 9.25 6.06
N ILE A 76 -6.26 10.29 6.74
CA ILE A 76 -5.01 10.97 6.37
C ILE A 76 -3.82 9.99 6.39
N LEU A 77 -3.72 9.18 7.43
CA LEU A 77 -2.68 8.14 7.53
C LEU A 77 -2.84 7.06 6.46
N ALA A 78 -4.08 6.68 6.15
CA ALA A 78 -4.36 5.69 5.09
C ALA A 78 -3.92 6.19 3.70
N ILE A 79 -4.13 7.48 3.39
CA ILE A 79 -3.63 8.10 2.16
C ILE A 79 -2.10 8.03 2.10
N GLY A 80 -1.41 8.42 3.18
CA GLY A 80 0.05 8.32 3.25
C GLY A 80 0.57 6.90 3.05
N GLN A 81 -0.12 5.91 3.62
CA GLN A 81 0.22 4.49 3.43
C GLN A 81 -0.09 3.99 2.01
N LEU A 82 -1.15 4.46 1.37
CA LEU A 82 -1.45 4.10 -0.02
C LEU A 82 -0.37 4.63 -0.96
N ILE A 83 0.13 5.86 -0.74
CA ILE A 83 1.26 6.43 -1.48
C ILE A 83 2.51 5.56 -1.28
N ASN A 84 2.81 5.16 -0.04
CA ASN A 84 3.93 4.25 0.26
C ASN A 84 3.80 2.94 -0.51
N VAL A 85 2.66 2.28 -0.47
CA VAL A 85 2.39 1.03 -1.22
C VAL A 85 2.53 1.28 -2.73
N GLY A 86 2.00 2.40 -3.22
CA GLY A 86 2.06 2.78 -4.64
C GLY A 86 3.48 2.95 -5.16
N THR A 87 4.42 3.43 -4.34
CA THR A 87 5.83 3.53 -4.76
C THR A 87 6.54 2.17 -4.82
N GLY A 88 5.94 1.12 -4.26
CA GLY A 88 6.49 -0.22 -4.26
C GLY A 88 7.71 -0.39 -3.35
N ALA A 89 8.58 -1.33 -3.67
CA ALA A 89 9.73 -1.71 -2.85
C ALA A 89 10.96 -0.81 -3.05
N VAL A 90 10.78 0.52 -3.19
CA VAL A 90 11.89 1.46 -3.54
C VAL A 90 13.04 1.43 -2.53
N GLY A 91 12.75 1.37 -1.23
CA GLY A 91 13.78 1.29 -0.20
C GLY A 91 14.63 0.04 -0.34
N MET A 92 13.98 -1.10 -0.61
CA MET A 92 14.67 -2.38 -0.78
C MET A 92 15.50 -2.40 -2.07
N LEU A 93 14.98 -1.82 -3.17
CA LEU A 93 15.72 -1.66 -4.42
C LEU A 93 17.00 -0.85 -4.19
N LEU A 94 16.92 0.31 -3.52
CA LEU A 94 18.10 1.14 -3.25
C LEU A 94 19.11 0.44 -2.35
N ILE A 95 18.67 -0.29 -1.33
CA ILE A 95 19.56 -1.03 -0.43
C ILE A 95 20.26 -2.18 -1.18
N MET A 96 19.51 -3.01 -1.90
CA MET A 96 20.04 -4.20 -2.57
C MET A 96 20.89 -3.89 -3.82
N THR A 97 20.77 -2.68 -4.37
CA THR A 97 21.58 -2.21 -5.50
C THR A 97 22.79 -1.37 -5.08
N GLY A 98 23.18 -1.41 -3.78
CA GLY A 98 24.36 -0.71 -3.26
C GLY A 98 24.17 0.79 -3.05
N ARG A 99 22.91 1.28 -3.05
CA ARG A 99 22.59 2.71 -2.87
C ARG A 99 22.03 3.03 -1.49
N GLN A 100 22.39 2.24 -0.49
CA GLN A 100 21.94 2.39 0.90
C GLN A 100 22.21 3.77 1.48
N ASN A 101 23.32 4.42 1.09
CA ASN A 101 23.66 5.77 1.58
C ASN A 101 22.67 6.82 1.10
N ARG A 102 22.12 6.67 -0.12
CA ARG A 102 21.08 7.56 -0.64
C ARG A 102 19.75 7.35 0.08
N TRP A 103 19.39 6.08 0.31
CA TRP A 103 18.20 5.76 1.11
C TRP A 103 18.32 6.30 2.53
N LEU A 104 19.51 6.18 3.16
CA LEU A 104 19.79 6.74 4.48
C LEU A 104 19.64 8.26 4.49
N ALA A 105 20.20 8.96 3.50
CA ALA A 105 20.08 10.41 3.38
C ALA A 105 18.62 10.86 3.22
N LEU A 106 17.84 10.19 2.35
CA LEU A 106 16.42 10.44 2.20
C LEU A 106 15.65 10.21 3.50
N SER A 107 15.99 9.14 4.23
CA SER A 107 15.37 8.83 5.52
C SER A 107 15.71 9.88 6.59
N ALA A 108 16.93 10.39 6.61
CA ALA A 108 17.35 11.47 7.51
C ALA A 108 16.59 12.77 7.21
N VAL A 109 16.47 13.14 5.92
CA VAL A 109 15.68 14.31 5.49
C VAL A 109 14.21 14.15 5.88
N ALA A 110 13.62 12.98 5.65
CA ALA A 110 12.23 12.71 6.02
C ALA A 110 12.02 12.76 7.54
N LEU A 111 12.99 12.28 8.34
CA LEU A 111 12.94 12.37 9.80
C LEU A 111 12.97 13.85 10.26
N LEU A 112 13.88 14.65 9.76
CA LEU A 112 13.98 16.07 10.10
C LEU A 112 12.70 16.82 9.67
N ALA A 113 12.21 16.56 8.46
CA ALA A 113 10.95 17.11 7.97
C ALA A 113 9.77 16.67 8.86
N SER A 114 9.74 15.42 9.28
CA SER A 114 8.71 14.89 10.19
C SER A 114 8.71 15.65 11.52
N ILE A 115 9.87 15.82 12.15
CA ILE A 115 10.01 16.56 13.41
C ILE A 115 9.51 18.00 13.23
N ALA A 116 9.99 18.71 12.20
CA ALA A 116 9.58 20.08 11.92
C ALA A 116 8.06 20.22 11.70
N LEU A 117 7.49 19.31 10.89
CA LEU A 117 6.05 19.28 10.62
C LEU A 117 5.22 18.97 11.89
N HIS A 118 5.68 18.04 12.74
CA HIS A 118 5.00 17.76 14.00
C HIS A 118 4.98 18.98 14.92
N LEU A 119 6.11 19.67 15.08
CA LEU A 119 6.19 20.90 15.89
C LEU A 119 5.31 22.02 15.35
N LEU A 120 5.11 22.10 14.04
CA LEU A 120 4.32 23.14 13.39
C LEU A 120 2.81 22.81 13.38
N LEU A 121 2.44 21.55 13.07
CA LEU A 121 1.07 21.17 12.80
C LEU A 121 0.31 20.64 14.03
N ILE A 122 0.98 19.98 14.98
CA ILE A 122 0.31 19.46 16.18
C ILE A 122 -0.31 20.61 17.02
N PRO A 123 0.39 21.73 17.30
CA PRO A 123 -0.21 22.81 18.09
C PRO A 123 -1.46 23.43 17.46
N ARG A 124 -1.58 23.36 16.12
CA ARG A 124 -2.69 23.97 15.37
C ARG A 124 -3.83 23.00 15.07
N LEU A 125 -3.53 21.75 14.79
CA LEU A 125 -4.46 20.76 14.26
C LEU A 125 -4.60 19.51 15.16
N GLY A 126 -3.91 19.48 16.30
CA GLY A 126 -3.96 18.35 17.24
C GLY A 126 -3.61 17.01 16.55
N LEU A 127 -4.46 16.01 16.77
CA LEU A 127 -4.27 14.66 16.23
C LEU A 127 -4.22 14.62 14.69
N SER A 128 -5.03 15.46 14.02
CA SER A 128 -4.98 15.58 12.55
C SER A 128 -3.66 16.17 12.06
N GLY A 129 -3.06 17.08 12.83
CA GLY A 129 -1.72 17.62 12.57
C GLY A 129 -0.63 16.56 12.66
N ALA A 130 -0.70 15.66 13.64
CA ALA A 130 0.20 14.53 13.76
C ALA A 130 0.07 13.56 12.56
N ALA A 131 -1.17 13.24 12.17
CA ALA A 131 -1.45 12.39 11.01
C ALA A 131 -0.93 12.99 9.70
N LEU A 132 -1.15 14.29 9.47
CA LEU A 132 -0.64 15.01 8.30
C LEU A 132 0.89 15.03 8.26
N SER A 133 1.54 15.37 9.38
CA SER A 133 3.00 15.40 9.49
C SER A 133 3.62 14.06 9.12
N THR A 134 3.08 12.98 9.68
CA THR A 134 3.53 11.61 9.39
C THR A 134 3.29 11.26 7.92
N SER A 135 2.10 11.52 7.39
CA SER A 135 1.74 11.18 6.01
C SER A 135 2.60 11.93 4.99
N ILE A 136 2.86 13.23 5.21
CA ILE A 136 3.72 14.04 4.34
C ILE A 136 5.16 13.53 4.38
N ALA A 137 5.72 13.28 5.58
CA ALA A 137 7.09 12.82 5.73
C ALA A 137 7.30 11.43 5.09
N VAL A 138 6.39 10.50 5.34
CA VAL A 138 6.42 9.15 4.77
C VAL A 138 6.26 9.20 3.25
N SER A 139 5.25 9.93 2.75
CA SER A 139 5.04 10.08 1.31
C SER A 139 6.25 10.72 0.62
N GLY A 140 6.84 11.76 1.23
CA GLY A 140 8.05 12.42 0.73
C GLY A 140 9.25 11.47 0.63
N LEU A 141 9.46 10.63 1.66
CA LEU A 141 10.51 9.61 1.66
C LEU A 141 10.35 8.64 0.48
N TYR A 142 9.15 8.06 0.33
CA TYR A 142 8.93 7.02 -0.67
C TYR A 142 8.85 7.58 -2.10
N VAL A 143 8.25 8.75 -2.29
CA VAL A 143 8.26 9.44 -3.60
C VAL A 143 9.68 9.89 -3.97
N GLY A 144 10.46 10.40 -3.01
CA GLY A 144 11.88 10.72 -3.20
C GLY A 144 12.70 9.48 -3.55
N GLY A 145 12.43 8.34 -2.88
CA GLY A 145 13.03 7.04 -3.21
C GLY A 145 12.67 6.58 -4.62
N LEU A 146 11.41 6.72 -5.03
CA LEU A 146 10.96 6.38 -6.39
C LEU A 146 11.65 7.25 -7.45
N TYR A 147 11.78 8.54 -7.17
CA TYR A 147 12.52 9.46 -8.05
C TYR A 147 13.98 9.02 -8.22
N ASP A 148 14.67 8.65 -7.11
CA ASP A 148 16.05 8.16 -7.17
C ASP A 148 16.17 6.82 -7.91
N VAL A 149 15.26 5.87 -7.69
CA VAL A 149 15.18 4.60 -8.45
C VAL A 149 15.02 4.88 -9.94
N ARG A 150 14.08 5.77 -10.33
CA ARG A 150 13.86 6.14 -11.72
C ARG A 150 15.10 6.77 -12.36
N ARG A 151 15.77 7.68 -11.64
CA ARG A 151 16.96 8.39 -12.14
C ARG A 151 18.18 7.48 -12.25
N SER A 152 18.37 6.59 -11.27
CA SER A 152 19.61 5.85 -11.11
C SER A 152 19.57 4.43 -11.69
N LEU A 153 18.40 3.78 -11.67
CA LEU A 153 18.18 2.42 -12.18
C LEU A 153 17.34 2.41 -13.46
N LYS A 154 16.70 3.54 -13.78
CA LYS A 154 15.74 3.70 -14.91
C LYS A 154 14.53 2.76 -14.82
N LEU A 155 14.19 2.30 -13.62
CA LEU A 155 13.03 1.44 -13.36
C LEU A 155 11.80 2.27 -13.04
N TRP A 156 10.62 1.78 -13.50
CA TRP A 156 9.34 2.43 -13.24
C TRP A 156 8.26 1.40 -12.89
N PRO A 157 7.50 1.58 -11.78
CA PRO A 157 6.58 0.56 -11.30
C PRO A 157 5.24 0.53 -12.01
N TYR A 158 4.94 1.54 -12.85
CA TYR A 158 3.63 1.68 -13.48
C TYR A 158 3.68 1.40 -14.97
N ASP A 159 2.61 0.80 -15.47
CA ASP A 159 2.31 0.65 -16.89
C ASP A 159 0.82 0.95 -17.17
N ARG A 160 0.37 0.77 -18.41
CA ARG A 160 -1.04 0.98 -18.79
C ARG A 160 -2.00 0.04 -18.05
N ARG A 161 -1.52 -1.09 -17.55
CA ARG A 161 -2.30 -2.07 -16.80
C ARG A 161 -2.68 -1.56 -15.40
N SER A 162 -1.93 -0.59 -14.87
CA SER A 162 -2.27 0.09 -13.61
C SER A 162 -3.62 0.81 -13.66
N LEU A 163 -4.16 1.12 -14.86
CA LEU A 163 -5.51 1.66 -15.03
C LEU A 163 -6.60 0.68 -14.57
N LYS A 164 -6.35 -0.64 -14.63
CA LYS A 164 -7.29 -1.65 -14.11
C LYS A 164 -7.61 -1.43 -12.63
N LEU A 165 -6.64 -0.93 -11.85
CA LEU A 165 -6.84 -0.58 -10.44
C LEU A 165 -7.93 0.49 -10.27
N LEU A 166 -7.87 1.55 -11.06
CA LEU A 166 -8.85 2.64 -11.01
C LEU A 166 -10.23 2.17 -11.48
N LEU A 167 -10.29 1.38 -12.55
CA LEU A 167 -11.53 0.81 -13.05
C LEU A 167 -12.18 -0.12 -12.02
N ALA A 168 -11.40 -0.94 -11.33
CA ALA A 168 -11.91 -1.82 -10.28
C ALA A 168 -12.35 -1.07 -9.01
N ALA A 169 -11.77 0.09 -8.74
CA ALA A 169 -12.16 0.92 -7.62
C ALA A 169 -13.55 1.57 -7.81
N VAL A 170 -13.99 1.84 -9.05
CA VAL A 170 -15.27 2.51 -9.33
C VAL A 170 -16.47 1.76 -8.77
N PRO A 171 -16.75 0.48 -9.14
CA PRO A 171 -17.89 -0.23 -8.62
C PRO A 171 -17.83 -0.47 -7.11
N ALA A 172 -16.63 -0.70 -6.57
CA ALA A 172 -16.43 -0.81 -5.13
C ALA A 172 -16.81 0.50 -4.42
N THR A 173 -16.34 1.65 -4.92
CA THR A 173 -16.68 2.97 -4.37
C THR A 173 -18.16 3.26 -4.45
N ALA A 174 -18.81 2.95 -5.58
CA ALA A 174 -20.26 3.14 -5.75
C ALA A 174 -21.07 2.32 -4.73
N ALA A 175 -20.68 1.07 -4.51
CA ALA A 175 -21.33 0.22 -3.50
C ALA A 175 -21.13 0.74 -2.06
N LEU A 176 -19.92 1.24 -1.74
CA LEU A 176 -19.65 1.82 -0.41
C LEU A 176 -20.47 3.09 -0.17
N LEU A 177 -20.63 3.94 -1.19
CA LEU A 177 -21.51 5.12 -1.13
C LEU A 177 -22.97 4.70 -0.91
N LEU A 178 -23.45 3.68 -1.61
CA LEU A 178 -24.81 3.16 -1.44
C LEU A 178 -25.02 2.58 -0.03
N LEU A 179 -24.07 1.80 0.48
CA LEU A 179 -24.13 1.26 1.84
C LEU A 179 -24.10 2.38 2.89
N ARG A 180 -23.34 3.44 2.66
CA ARG A 180 -23.33 4.61 3.53
C ARG A 180 -24.67 5.33 3.57
N TRP A 181 -25.34 5.41 2.42
CA TRP A 181 -26.67 6.03 2.30
C TRP A 181 -27.77 5.20 2.96
N LEU A 182 -27.64 3.86 2.94
CA LEU A 182 -28.62 2.94 3.55
C LEU A 182 -28.55 2.91 5.08
N GLU A 183 -27.47 3.40 5.68
CA GLU A 183 -27.22 3.48 7.13
C GLU A 183 -27.70 2.23 7.90
N PRO A 184 -27.17 1.03 7.68
CA PRO A 184 -27.53 -0.13 8.48
C PRO A 184 -27.17 0.17 9.94
N GLY A 185 -28.18 0.20 10.80
CA GLY A 185 -28.20 0.77 12.15
C GLY A 185 -27.14 0.26 13.16
N SER A 186 -26.24 -0.64 12.77
CA SER A 186 -25.13 -1.14 13.59
C SER A 186 -23.79 -0.82 12.95
N PRO A 187 -22.86 -0.12 13.65
CA PRO A 187 -21.51 0.17 13.15
C PRO A 187 -20.72 -1.09 12.76
N PHE A 188 -20.89 -2.17 13.50
CA PHE A 188 -20.27 -3.45 13.20
C PHE A 188 -20.79 -4.05 11.88
N LEU A 189 -22.11 -4.05 11.69
CA LEU A 189 -22.75 -4.57 10.46
C LEU A 189 -22.34 -3.72 9.25
N LEU A 190 -22.35 -2.40 9.38
CA LEU A 190 -21.91 -1.48 8.33
C LEU A 190 -20.46 -1.77 7.92
N LEU A 191 -19.54 -1.87 8.88
CA LEU A 191 -18.13 -2.17 8.62
C LEU A 191 -17.96 -3.53 7.93
N LEU A 192 -18.67 -4.56 8.39
CA LEU A 192 -18.61 -5.89 7.80
C LEU A 192 -19.09 -5.89 6.34
N LEU A 193 -20.27 -5.26 6.09
CA LEU A 193 -20.83 -5.15 4.74
C LEU A 193 -19.93 -4.34 3.81
N MET A 194 -19.38 -3.22 4.28
CA MET A 194 -18.44 -2.41 3.51
C MET A 194 -17.14 -3.15 3.19
N GLY A 195 -16.58 -3.87 4.15
CA GLY A 195 -15.39 -4.69 3.94
C GLY A 195 -15.62 -5.80 2.91
N LEU A 196 -16.74 -6.54 3.04
CA LEU A 196 -17.12 -7.59 2.11
C LEU A 196 -17.45 -7.04 0.71
N ALA A 197 -18.20 -5.95 0.62
CA ALA A 197 -18.55 -5.30 -0.66
C ALA A 197 -17.30 -4.78 -1.36
N SER A 198 -16.43 -4.09 -0.64
CA SER A 198 -15.16 -3.57 -1.17
C SER A 198 -14.29 -4.71 -1.71
N LEU A 199 -14.09 -5.78 -0.93
CA LEU A 199 -13.26 -6.91 -1.32
C LEU A 199 -13.85 -7.68 -2.51
N SER A 200 -15.17 -7.98 -2.47
CA SER A 200 -15.83 -8.80 -3.51
C SER A 200 -15.97 -8.04 -4.82
N LEU A 201 -16.40 -6.78 -4.80
CA LEU A 201 -16.59 -5.99 -6.02
C LEU A 201 -15.25 -5.58 -6.63
N PHE A 202 -14.29 -5.14 -5.83
CA PHE A 202 -12.97 -4.82 -6.33
C PHE A 202 -12.27 -6.07 -6.89
N GLY A 203 -12.24 -7.16 -6.13
CA GLY A 203 -11.64 -8.43 -6.57
C GLY A 203 -12.39 -9.04 -7.78
N GLY A 204 -13.73 -9.04 -7.75
CA GLY A 204 -14.56 -9.52 -8.86
C GLY A 204 -14.32 -8.72 -10.14
N THR A 205 -14.26 -7.39 -10.05
CA THR A 205 -13.96 -6.53 -11.21
C THR A 205 -12.55 -6.78 -11.76
N LEU A 206 -11.54 -6.97 -10.89
CA LEU A 206 -10.19 -7.33 -11.34
C LEU A 206 -10.17 -8.67 -12.09
N LEU A 207 -10.91 -9.67 -11.60
CA LEU A 207 -11.03 -10.97 -12.27
C LEU A 207 -11.73 -10.84 -13.62
N LEU A 208 -12.78 -10.02 -13.73
CA LEU A 208 -13.49 -9.75 -14.98
C LEU A 208 -12.64 -8.99 -16.01
N LEU A 209 -11.77 -8.06 -15.56
CA LEU A 209 -10.80 -7.35 -16.42
C LEU A 209 -9.65 -8.25 -16.89
N GLY A 210 -9.59 -9.48 -16.41
CA GLY A 210 -8.58 -10.48 -16.71
C GLY A 210 -7.27 -10.24 -15.97
N LEU A 211 -6.74 -11.32 -15.41
CA LEU A 211 -5.38 -11.35 -14.88
C LEU A 211 -4.40 -11.44 -16.06
N ASP A 212 -3.31 -10.70 -15.99
CA ASP A 212 -2.26 -10.75 -17.00
C ASP A 212 -1.40 -12.02 -16.80
N ASP A 213 -0.68 -12.48 -17.83
CA ASP A 213 0.18 -13.67 -17.76
C ASP A 213 1.20 -13.57 -16.60
N GLU A 214 1.71 -12.37 -16.35
CA GLU A 214 2.61 -12.07 -15.24
C GLU A 214 1.96 -12.31 -13.85
N ASP A 215 0.64 -12.18 -13.74
CA ASP A 215 -0.10 -12.43 -12.49
C ASP A 215 -0.16 -13.94 -12.20
N TRP A 216 -0.30 -14.76 -13.24
CA TRP A 216 -0.27 -16.22 -13.11
C TRP A 216 1.10 -16.72 -12.68
N ASP A 217 2.18 -16.13 -13.23
CA ASP A 217 3.55 -16.45 -12.81
C ASP A 217 3.77 -16.08 -11.33
N PHE A 218 3.25 -14.94 -10.89
CA PHE A 218 3.33 -14.52 -9.50
C PHE A 218 2.57 -15.45 -8.56
N ILE A 219 1.33 -15.80 -8.90
CA ILE A 219 0.52 -16.77 -8.14
C ILE A 219 1.23 -18.13 -8.08
N GLY A 220 1.81 -18.56 -9.20
CA GLY A 220 2.60 -19.78 -9.28
C GLY A 220 3.81 -19.79 -8.33
N LEU A 221 4.54 -18.68 -8.26
CA LEU A 221 5.69 -18.51 -7.35
C LEU A 221 5.28 -18.58 -5.88
N ILE A 222 4.16 -17.94 -5.51
CA ILE A 222 3.62 -18.00 -4.14
C ILE A 222 3.19 -19.43 -3.79
N ARG A 223 2.46 -20.08 -4.69
CA ARG A 223 1.98 -21.47 -4.50
C ARG A 223 3.14 -22.44 -4.32
N ALA A 224 4.18 -22.34 -5.14
CA ALA A 224 5.37 -23.18 -5.05
C ALA A 224 6.11 -23.03 -3.70
N ARG A 225 6.18 -21.82 -3.16
CA ARG A 225 6.81 -21.56 -1.85
C ARG A 225 6.00 -22.09 -0.68
N ILE A 226 4.68 -21.95 -0.70
CA ILE A 226 3.80 -22.50 0.34
C ILE A 226 3.92 -24.02 0.37
N THR A 227 3.96 -24.66 -0.79
CA THR A 227 4.11 -26.12 -0.90
C THR A 227 5.48 -26.59 -0.41
N LYS A 228 6.55 -25.84 -0.70
CA LYS A 228 7.92 -26.17 -0.25
C LYS A 228 8.09 -26.00 1.27
N ARG A 229 7.37 -25.06 1.89
CA ARG A 229 7.37 -24.86 3.35
C ARG A 229 6.62 -25.99 4.07
N ARG A 230 5.51 -26.49 3.51
CA ARG A 230 4.77 -27.66 4.05
C ARG A 230 5.55 -28.96 4.00
N ARG A 231 6.53 -29.11 3.11
CA ARG A 231 7.38 -30.32 3.03
C ARG A 231 8.58 -30.29 3.97
N ARG A 232 8.82 -29.15 4.67
CA ARG A 232 9.93 -29.01 5.64
C ARG A 232 9.46 -28.99 7.10
N LEU A 233 8.16 -29.05 7.35
CA LEU A 233 7.49 -29.28 8.64
C LEU A 233 6.98 -30.74 8.70
#